data_622fcd8bb378147ad830fea8fa7c3f4a
#
_entry.id   622fcd8bb378147ad830fea8fa7c3f4a
#
_cell.length_a   1.000
_cell.length_b   1.000
_cell.length_c   1.000
_cell.angle_alpha   90.00
_cell.angle_beta   90.00
_cell.angle_gamma   90.00
#
_symmetry.space_group_name_H-M   'P 1'
#
loop_
_entity.id
_entity.type
_entity.pdbx_description
1 polymer ?
#
loop_
_entity_poly.entity_id
_entity_poly.type
_entity_poly.pdbx_seq_one_letter_code
_entity_poly.pdbx_strand_id
1 'polypeptide(L)'
;VRAGIMSYGYSPNPVMGSLGLQPALSWTSHISFLKQVDPGQTVGYGRTWTARRRTTIATVPVGYADGYSRRLSNRGHVLIGGEFRPVVGRVCMDQLMVDLGPSSTARVGDDVVLLGEQAGHTITADDLAEQLDTISYEITCDIGKESIELGVVTLPVPRALEQYYAQTTTRDQDSNDGAEFFCELSPITCHGMA
;
A
#
# COMPACT_ATOMS: atom_id res chain seq x y z
N VAL A 1 -6.76 25.74 4.72
CA VAL A 1 -5.57 24.89 5.00
C VAL A 1 -5.60 23.68 4.11
N ARG A 2 -4.46 23.25 3.61
CA ARG A 2 -4.33 22.04 2.80
C ARG A 2 -3.39 21.08 3.54
N ALA A 3 -3.94 20.04 4.16
CA ALA A 3 -3.18 19.08 4.96
C ALA A 3 -2.24 18.21 4.11
N GLY A 4 -2.58 18.00 2.83
CA GLY A 4 -1.75 17.21 1.93
C GLY A 4 -1.56 15.78 2.45
N ILE A 5 -0.33 15.28 2.39
CA ILE A 5 0.03 13.91 2.79
C ILE A 5 -0.22 13.63 4.29
N MET A 6 -0.31 14.65 5.13
CA MET A 6 -0.63 14.48 6.55
C MET A 6 -2.02 13.85 6.75
N SER A 7 -2.95 14.02 5.81
CA SER A 7 -4.24 13.35 5.85
C SER A 7 -4.14 11.82 5.67
N TYR A 8 -3.03 11.34 5.08
CA TYR A 8 -2.69 9.94 4.97
C TYR A 8 -1.80 9.43 6.11
N GLY A 9 -1.47 10.32 7.08
CA GLY A 9 -0.66 9.96 8.23
C GLY A 9 0.85 9.99 7.99
N TYR A 10 1.31 10.66 6.96
CA TYR A 10 2.74 10.81 6.64
C TYR A 10 3.23 12.24 6.87
N SER A 11 4.49 12.39 7.30
CA SER A 11 5.10 13.72 7.46
C SER A 11 5.45 14.32 6.09
N PRO A 12 5.13 15.60 5.83
CA PRO A 12 5.49 16.26 4.58
C PRO A 12 7.00 16.53 4.47
N ASN A 13 7.73 16.46 5.58
CA ASN A 13 9.17 16.68 5.63
C ASN A 13 9.80 15.76 6.68
N PRO A 14 10.71 14.85 6.28
CA PRO A 14 11.42 13.96 7.18
C PRO A 14 12.17 14.69 8.33
N VAL A 15 12.63 15.93 8.07
CA VAL A 15 13.36 16.76 9.05
C VAL A 15 12.47 17.19 10.22
N MET A 16 11.15 17.25 10.02
CA MET A 16 10.21 17.61 11.10
C MET A 16 9.99 16.49 12.12
N GLY A 17 10.56 15.33 11.90
CA GLY A 17 10.38 14.16 12.77
C GLY A 17 8.96 13.60 12.72
N SER A 18 8.70 12.66 13.63
CA SER A 18 7.36 12.10 13.79
C SER A 18 6.44 13.13 14.44
N LEU A 19 5.46 13.62 13.69
CA LEU A 19 4.39 14.49 14.20
C LEU A 19 3.31 13.71 14.99
N GLY A 20 3.59 12.45 15.37
CA GLY A 20 2.61 11.55 15.98
C GLY A 20 1.52 11.10 15.01
N LEU A 21 1.73 11.29 13.72
CA LEU A 21 0.84 10.83 12.66
C LEU A 21 0.96 9.30 12.53
N GLN A 22 -0.17 8.66 12.22
CA GLN A 22 -0.22 7.22 11.95
C GLN A 22 -0.68 7.03 10.50
N PRO A 23 0.00 6.17 9.71
CA PRO A 23 -0.46 5.82 8.37
C PRO A 23 -1.91 5.32 8.40
N ALA A 24 -2.75 5.93 7.57
CA ALA A 24 -4.18 5.63 7.50
C ALA A 24 -4.53 4.70 6.34
N LEU A 25 -3.60 4.51 5.39
CA LEU A 25 -3.78 3.67 4.22
C LEU A 25 -3.12 2.32 4.43
N SER A 26 -3.87 1.25 4.22
CA SER A 26 -3.35 -0.10 4.06
C SER A 26 -3.77 -0.66 2.70
N TRP A 27 -2.89 -1.43 2.08
CA TRP A 27 -3.13 -2.09 0.81
C TRP A 27 -2.80 -3.56 0.94
N THR A 28 -3.84 -4.37 0.85
CA THR A 28 -3.76 -5.82 1.02
C THR A 28 -4.27 -6.55 -0.21
N SER A 29 -3.81 -7.76 -0.39
CA SER A 29 -4.27 -8.70 -1.39
C SER A 29 -4.20 -10.10 -0.79
N HIS A 30 -4.21 -11.14 -1.64
CA HIS A 30 -4.15 -12.52 -1.20
C HIS A 30 -3.29 -13.37 -2.15
N ILE A 31 -2.90 -14.55 -1.70
CA ILE A 31 -2.26 -15.53 -2.56
C ILE A 31 -3.31 -16.18 -3.45
N SER A 32 -3.22 -15.99 -4.78
CA SER A 32 -4.13 -16.60 -5.75
C SER A 32 -3.65 -17.96 -6.25
N PHE A 33 -2.34 -18.20 -6.25
CA PHE A 33 -1.75 -19.45 -6.73
C PHE A 33 -0.40 -19.73 -6.07
N LEU A 34 -0.08 -21.00 -5.87
CA LEU A 34 1.20 -21.48 -5.36
C LEU A 34 1.81 -22.52 -6.31
N LYS A 35 3.13 -22.39 -6.53
CA LYS A 35 3.89 -23.34 -7.34
C LYS A 35 5.27 -23.60 -6.76
N GLN A 36 5.64 -24.87 -6.63
CA GLN A 36 7.04 -25.23 -6.38
C GLN A 36 7.86 -25.10 -7.66
N VAL A 37 9.04 -24.50 -7.52
CA VAL A 37 10.03 -24.39 -8.60
C VAL A 37 11.36 -25.00 -8.16
N ASP A 38 12.02 -25.70 -9.08
CA ASP A 38 13.31 -26.33 -8.84
C ASP A 38 14.47 -25.40 -9.20
N PRO A 39 15.70 -25.66 -8.72
CA PRO A 39 16.87 -24.89 -9.08
C PRO A 39 17.04 -24.78 -10.60
N GLY A 40 17.37 -23.59 -11.08
CA GLY A 40 17.52 -23.28 -12.49
C GLY A 40 16.24 -22.87 -13.22
N GLN A 41 15.05 -23.08 -12.61
CA GLN A 41 13.80 -22.58 -13.19
C GLN A 41 13.69 -21.07 -13.04
N THR A 42 13.10 -20.43 -14.04
CA THR A 42 12.94 -18.97 -14.11
C THR A 42 11.50 -18.57 -13.87
N VAL A 43 11.28 -17.34 -13.34
CA VAL A 43 9.96 -16.79 -13.05
C VAL A 43 9.77 -15.44 -13.76
N GLY A 44 8.58 -15.23 -14.29
CA GLY A 44 8.12 -13.98 -14.89
C GLY A 44 8.69 -13.67 -16.26
N TYR A 45 8.25 -12.54 -16.82
CA TYR A 45 8.68 -12.07 -18.14
C TYR A 45 10.16 -11.74 -18.16
N GLY A 46 10.82 -12.09 -19.28
CA GLY A 46 12.23 -11.83 -19.50
C GLY A 46 13.17 -12.69 -18.66
N ARG A 47 12.62 -13.66 -17.88
CA ARG A 47 13.43 -14.60 -17.08
C ARG A 47 14.47 -13.90 -16.20
N THR A 48 14.08 -12.79 -15.59
CA THR A 48 15.00 -11.92 -14.82
C THR A 48 15.33 -12.46 -13.43
N TRP A 49 14.65 -13.53 -13.01
CA TRP A 49 14.91 -14.22 -11.77
C TRP A 49 15.00 -15.73 -12.03
N THR A 50 15.95 -16.37 -11.35
CA THR A 50 16.18 -17.82 -11.45
C THR A 50 16.25 -18.40 -10.05
N ALA A 51 15.53 -19.48 -9.79
CA ALA A 51 15.57 -20.20 -8.53
C ALA A 51 16.98 -20.79 -8.29
N ARG A 52 17.59 -20.42 -7.17
CA ARG A 52 18.90 -20.96 -6.76
C ARG A 52 18.77 -22.26 -5.96
N ARG A 53 17.60 -22.51 -5.42
CA ARG A 53 17.23 -23.70 -4.65
C ARG A 53 15.76 -24.02 -4.93
N ARG A 54 15.32 -25.21 -4.55
CA ARG A 54 13.89 -25.53 -4.59
C ARG A 54 13.16 -24.58 -3.66
N THR A 55 12.11 -23.94 -4.15
CA THR A 55 11.34 -22.94 -3.40
C THR A 55 9.88 -22.92 -3.83
N THR A 56 9.02 -22.29 -3.04
CA THR A 56 7.60 -22.08 -3.35
C THR A 56 7.42 -20.63 -3.82
N ILE A 57 6.82 -20.45 -4.99
CA ILE A 57 6.46 -19.14 -5.53
C ILE A 57 4.96 -18.94 -5.35
N ALA A 58 4.60 -17.81 -4.75
CA ALA A 58 3.22 -17.32 -4.68
C ALA A 58 2.95 -16.35 -5.84
N THR A 59 1.76 -16.44 -6.42
CA THR A 59 1.22 -15.41 -7.31
C THR A 59 0.22 -14.58 -6.52
N VAL A 60 0.37 -13.27 -6.60
CA VAL A 60 -0.49 -12.27 -5.96
C VAL A 60 -1.18 -11.45 -7.05
N PRO A 61 -2.52 -11.31 -7.06
CA PRO A 61 -3.26 -10.62 -8.12
C PRO A 61 -3.22 -9.10 -7.91
N VAL A 62 -2.02 -8.53 -7.97
CA VAL A 62 -1.72 -7.09 -7.94
C VAL A 62 -0.54 -6.83 -8.87
N GLY A 63 -0.64 -5.80 -9.70
CA GLY A 63 0.41 -5.41 -10.60
C GLY A 63 0.54 -3.90 -10.78
N TYR A 64 1.20 -3.48 -11.88
CA TYR A 64 1.41 -2.06 -12.11
C TYR A 64 0.14 -1.32 -12.56
N ALA A 65 -0.89 -2.00 -13.05
CA ALA A 65 -2.20 -1.40 -13.33
C ALA A 65 -2.91 -0.97 -12.04
N ASP A 66 -2.63 -1.67 -10.94
CA ASP A 66 -3.19 -1.37 -9.62
C ASP A 66 -2.38 -0.33 -8.85
N GLY A 67 -1.21 0.07 -9.36
CA GLY A 67 -0.32 1.04 -8.72
C GLY A 67 0.96 0.45 -8.12
N TYR A 68 1.17 -0.89 -8.15
CA TYR A 68 2.40 -1.50 -7.67
C TYR A 68 3.52 -1.34 -8.71
N SER A 69 4.41 -0.40 -8.47
CA SER A 69 5.41 0.02 -9.46
C SER A 69 6.21 -1.14 -10.06
N ARG A 70 6.29 -1.18 -11.40
CA ARG A 70 7.12 -2.14 -12.13
C ARG A 70 8.61 -2.06 -11.79
N ARG A 71 9.08 -0.92 -11.25
CA ARG A 71 10.45 -0.71 -10.78
C ARG A 71 10.79 -1.53 -9.53
N LEU A 72 9.78 -2.06 -8.82
CA LEU A 72 9.95 -2.99 -7.69
C LEU A 72 10.22 -4.44 -8.13
N SER A 73 10.30 -4.72 -9.43
CA SER A 73 10.69 -6.04 -9.96
C SER A 73 12.05 -6.48 -9.39
N ASN A 74 12.11 -7.65 -8.76
CA ASN A 74 13.29 -8.22 -8.08
C ASN A 74 13.86 -7.36 -6.93
N ARG A 75 13.12 -6.36 -6.42
CA ARG A 75 13.57 -5.42 -5.39
C ARG A 75 12.57 -5.26 -4.25
N GLY A 76 11.29 -5.25 -4.58
CA GLY A 76 10.21 -5.07 -3.61
C GLY A 76 10.09 -6.24 -2.65
N HIS A 77 9.39 -5.97 -1.55
CA HIS A 77 8.99 -6.98 -0.56
C HIS A 77 7.51 -6.78 -0.23
N VAL A 78 6.89 -7.86 0.19
CA VAL A 78 5.53 -7.88 0.74
C VAL A 78 5.54 -8.61 2.08
N LEU A 79 4.51 -8.45 2.91
CA LEU A 79 4.36 -9.24 4.13
C LEU A 79 3.39 -10.39 3.87
N ILE A 80 3.79 -11.59 4.24
CA ILE A 80 2.97 -12.80 4.20
C ILE A 80 3.24 -13.60 5.45
N GLY A 81 2.21 -13.86 6.27
CA GLY A 81 2.35 -14.57 7.52
C GLY A 81 3.26 -13.85 8.54
N GLY A 82 3.32 -12.52 8.47
CA GLY A 82 4.17 -11.70 9.33
C GLY A 82 5.66 -11.68 8.94
N GLU A 83 6.03 -12.18 7.77
CA GLU A 83 7.41 -12.17 7.30
C GLU A 83 7.56 -11.37 6.01
N PHE A 84 8.68 -10.63 5.87
CA PHE A 84 9.04 -9.99 4.63
C PHE A 84 9.40 -11.04 3.58
N ARG A 85 8.68 -11.05 2.46
CA ARG A 85 8.89 -11.96 1.33
C ARG A 85 9.27 -11.17 0.08
N PRO A 86 10.34 -11.55 -0.62
CA PRO A 86 10.83 -10.80 -1.78
C PRO A 86 9.93 -11.00 -2.99
N VAL A 87 9.68 -9.92 -3.72
CA VAL A 87 9.09 -9.94 -5.06
C VAL A 87 10.14 -10.43 -6.04
N VAL A 88 9.81 -11.46 -6.81
CA VAL A 88 10.73 -12.12 -7.74
C VAL A 88 10.22 -12.08 -9.18
N GLY A 89 11.12 -11.86 -10.12
CA GLY A 89 10.77 -11.65 -11.51
C GLY A 89 10.21 -10.26 -11.78
N ARG A 90 9.60 -10.08 -12.94
CA ARG A 90 8.99 -8.80 -13.34
C ARG A 90 7.60 -8.66 -12.72
N VAL A 91 7.30 -7.51 -12.14
CA VAL A 91 5.93 -7.11 -11.83
C VAL A 91 5.18 -6.99 -13.16
N CYS A 92 4.07 -7.71 -13.28
CA CYS A 92 3.20 -7.73 -14.46
C CYS A 92 2.11 -6.67 -14.34
N MET A 93 1.19 -6.61 -15.31
CA MET A 93 0.07 -5.67 -15.30
C MET A 93 -0.83 -5.91 -14.08
N ASP A 94 -1.27 -7.16 -13.88
CA ASP A 94 -2.30 -7.53 -12.92
C ASP A 94 -1.80 -8.56 -11.88
N GLN A 95 -0.48 -8.83 -11.84
CA GLN A 95 0.05 -9.80 -10.88
C GLN A 95 1.55 -9.60 -10.63
N LEU A 96 1.98 -10.05 -9.47
CA LEU A 96 3.38 -10.18 -9.09
C LEU A 96 3.64 -11.56 -8.48
N MET A 97 4.91 -11.97 -8.45
CA MET A 97 5.34 -13.23 -7.88
C MET A 97 6.24 -12.98 -6.67
N VAL A 98 6.09 -13.84 -5.67
CA VAL A 98 6.78 -13.74 -4.39
C VAL A 98 7.46 -15.06 -4.06
N ASP A 99 8.74 -15.03 -3.65
CA ASP A 99 9.46 -16.22 -3.17
C ASP A 99 9.17 -16.43 -1.67
N LEU A 100 8.46 -17.51 -1.37
CA LEU A 100 8.11 -17.89 0.01
C LEU A 100 9.19 -18.74 0.69
N GLY A 101 10.19 -19.17 -0.06
CA GLY A 101 11.23 -20.08 0.44
C GLY A 101 10.83 -21.56 0.37
N PRO A 102 11.75 -22.45 0.82
CA PRO A 102 11.61 -23.91 0.64
C PRO A 102 10.61 -24.55 1.60
N SER A 103 10.35 -23.93 2.74
CA SER A 103 9.57 -24.51 3.84
C SER A 103 8.34 -23.67 4.20
N SER A 104 7.75 -22.99 3.20
CA SER A 104 6.57 -22.17 3.45
C SER A 104 5.35 -23.03 3.78
N THR A 105 4.59 -22.60 4.79
CA THR A 105 3.28 -23.16 5.17
C THR A 105 2.12 -22.34 4.60
N ALA A 106 2.41 -21.30 3.82
CA ALA A 106 1.41 -20.42 3.21
C ALA A 106 0.47 -21.19 2.27
N ARG A 107 -0.76 -20.74 2.19
CA ARG A 107 -1.86 -21.33 1.42
C ARG A 107 -2.45 -20.32 0.45
N VAL A 108 -3.11 -20.80 -0.58
CA VAL A 108 -3.98 -19.97 -1.42
C VAL A 108 -5.07 -19.37 -0.54
N GLY A 109 -5.28 -18.04 -0.68
CA GLY A 109 -6.20 -17.26 0.13
C GLY A 109 -5.55 -16.55 1.33
N ASP A 110 -4.29 -16.87 1.67
CA ASP A 110 -3.60 -16.15 2.75
C ASP A 110 -3.34 -14.70 2.36
N ASP A 111 -3.47 -13.81 3.36
CA ASP A 111 -3.32 -12.37 3.19
C ASP A 111 -1.88 -11.97 2.82
N VAL A 112 -1.78 -11.03 1.89
CA VAL A 112 -0.55 -10.38 1.45
C VAL A 112 -0.66 -8.89 1.70
N VAL A 113 0.23 -8.32 2.50
CA VAL A 113 0.28 -6.88 2.74
C VAL A 113 1.34 -6.24 1.84
N LEU A 114 0.90 -5.32 0.97
CA LEU A 114 1.77 -4.55 0.09
C LEU A 114 2.14 -3.21 0.71
N LEU A 115 1.23 -2.64 1.52
CA LEU A 115 1.42 -1.45 2.33
C LEU A 115 0.57 -1.59 3.58
N GLY A 116 1.15 -1.34 4.75
CA GLY A 116 0.49 -1.51 6.05
C GLY A 116 1.25 -2.44 6.98
N GLU A 117 0.54 -2.99 7.97
CA GLU A 117 1.13 -3.79 9.05
C GLU A 117 0.61 -5.23 9.04
N GLN A 118 1.48 -6.19 9.36
CA GLN A 118 1.12 -7.57 9.63
C GLN A 118 2.06 -8.15 10.71
N ALA A 119 1.50 -8.64 11.81
CA ALA A 119 2.23 -9.28 12.91
C ALA A 119 3.41 -8.44 13.46
N GLY A 120 3.25 -7.12 13.55
CA GLY A 120 4.27 -6.20 14.08
C GLY A 120 5.34 -5.78 13.07
N HIS A 121 5.26 -6.23 11.83
CA HIS A 121 6.08 -5.74 10.72
C HIS A 121 5.27 -4.80 9.84
N THR A 122 5.90 -3.73 9.35
CA THR A 122 5.23 -2.67 8.59
C THR A 122 5.96 -2.41 7.27
N ILE A 123 5.19 -2.15 6.22
CA ILE A 123 5.64 -1.56 4.96
C ILE A 123 4.92 -0.22 4.83
N THR A 124 5.65 0.88 4.79
CA THR A 124 5.10 2.23 4.67
C THR A 124 5.21 2.77 3.24
N ALA A 125 4.47 3.84 2.93
CA ALA A 125 4.65 4.52 1.65
C ALA A 125 6.03 5.18 1.54
N ASP A 126 6.64 5.57 2.67
CA ASP A 126 8.01 6.11 2.68
C ASP A 126 9.04 5.02 2.33
N ASP A 127 8.87 3.77 2.83
CA ASP A 127 9.74 2.63 2.46
C ASP A 127 9.68 2.32 0.97
N LEU A 128 8.48 2.36 0.37
CA LEU A 128 8.31 2.16 -1.06
C LEU A 128 8.88 3.33 -1.87
N ALA A 129 8.67 4.55 -1.40
CA ALA A 129 9.19 5.76 -2.03
C ALA A 129 10.73 5.77 -2.06
N GLU A 130 11.38 5.39 -0.95
CA GLU A 130 12.84 5.26 -0.88
C GLU A 130 13.37 4.24 -1.91
N GLN A 131 12.74 3.06 -2.01
CA GLN A 131 13.11 2.05 -2.99
C GLN A 131 12.96 2.52 -4.44
N LEU A 132 12.01 3.43 -4.70
CA LEU A 132 11.67 3.93 -6.01
C LEU A 132 12.36 5.25 -6.38
N ASP A 133 13.08 5.86 -5.41
CA ASP A 133 13.68 7.19 -5.54
C ASP A 133 12.61 8.25 -5.87
N THR A 134 11.58 8.31 -5.02
CA THR A 134 10.43 9.21 -5.13
C THR A 134 9.93 9.64 -3.74
N ILE A 135 8.69 10.11 -3.64
CA ILE A 135 8.05 10.57 -2.41
C ILE A 135 6.76 9.80 -2.12
N SER A 136 6.39 9.70 -0.85
CA SER A 136 5.18 8.99 -0.40
C SER A 136 3.88 9.50 -1.04
N TYR A 137 3.86 10.76 -1.48
CA TYR A 137 2.73 11.33 -2.24
C TYR A 137 2.45 10.56 -3.53
N GLU A 138 3.50 10.24 -4.30
CA GLU A 138 3.38 9.50 -5.55
C GLU A 138 2.86 8.09 -5.27
N ILE A 139 3.44 7.42 -4.26
CA ILE A 139 3.00 6.07 -3.86
C ILE A 139 1.50 6.03 -3.54
N THR A 140 1.01 6.99 -2.74
CA THR A 140 -0.41 7.02 -2.36
C THR A 140 -1.34 7.40 -3.51
N CYS A 141 -0.84 8.15 -4.50
CA CYS A 141 -1.61 8.53 -5.70
C CYS A 141 -1.64 7.43 -6.77
N ASP A 142 -0.60 6.59 -6.83
CA ASP A 142 -0.48 5.52 -7.82
C ASP A 142 -1.40 4.34 -7.54
N ILE A 143 -1.83 4.16 -6.27
CA ILE A 143 -2.80 3.12 -5.90
C ILE A 143 -4.12 3.45 -6.61
N GLY A 144 -4.43 2.67 -7.65
CA GLY A 144 -5.51 2.94 -8.57
C GLY A 144 -6.90 2.69 -7.98
N LYS A 145 -7.93 3.24 -8.64
CA LYS A 145 -9.33 3.07 -8.25
C LYS A 145 -9.81 1.61 -8.28
N GLU A 146 -9.21 0.79 -9.14
CA GLU A 146 -9.51 -0.65 -9.25
C GLU A 146 -9.00 -1.43 -8.03
N SER A 147 -7.94 -0.92 -7.37
CA SER A 147 -7.40 -1.52 -6.13
C SER A 147 -8.28 -1.27 -4.90
N ILE A 148 -9.22 -0.33 -4.96
CA ILE A 148 -10.08 0.06 -3.82
C ILE A 148 -11.14 -0.99 -3.51
N GLU A 149 -11.46 -1.90 -4.42
CA GLU A 149 -12.40 -3.00 -4.17
C GLU A 149 -11.85 -4.06 -3.19
N LEU A 150 -10.56 -4.02 -2.86
CA LEU A 150 -9.89 -5.03 -2.04
C LEU A 150 -9.52 -4.60 -0.61
N GLY A 151 -9.79 -3.36 -0.21
CA GLY A 151 -9.42 -2.89 1.12
C GLY A 151 -10.41 -1.89 1.72
N VAL A 152 -10.89 -2.19 2.92
CA VAL A 152 -11.61 -1.20 3.73
C VAL A 152 -10.59 -0.17 4.22
N VAL A 153 -10.67 1.04 3.66
CA VAL A 153 -9.92 2.20 4.19
C VAL A 153 -10.63 2.67 5.46
N THR A 154 -10.17 2.23 6.60
CA THR A 154 -10.58 2.80 7.87
C THR A 154 -9.61 3.95 8.20
N LEU A 155 -10.07 5.19 8.06
CA LEU A 155 -9.32 6.37 8.47
C LEU A 155 -9.64 6.67 9.93
N PRO A 156 -8.77 6.34 10.91
CA PRO A 156 -8.87 6.98 12.20
C PRO A 156 -8.41 8.43 12.02
N VAL A 157 -9.32 9.38 12.15
CA VAL A 157 -8.95 10.80 12.18
C VAL A 157 -8.06 10.99 13.42
N PRO A 158 -6.79 11.40 13.27
CA PRO A 158 -5.94 11.62 14.42
C PRO A 158 -6.58 12.68 15.32
N ARG A 159 -6.64 12.45 16.64
CA ARG A 159 -7.20 13.40 17.63
C ARG A 159 -6.63 14.82 17.50
N ALA A 160 -5.39 14.95 17.02
CA ALA A 160 -4.76 16.23 16.73
C ALA A 160 -5.45 16.99 15.59
N LEU A 161 -5.98 16.30 14.58
CA LEU A 161 -6.78 16.91 13.51
C LEU A 161 -8.18 17.29 13.99
N GLU A 162 -8.82 16.47 14.83
CA GLU A 162 -10.10 16.82 15.45
C GLU A 162 -9.99 18.10 16.29
N GLN A 163 -8.94 18.22 17.10
CA GLN A 163 -8.70 19.42 17.91
C GLN A 163 -8.39 20.65 17.04
N TYR A 164 -7.67 20.46 15.94
CA TYR A 164 -7.37 21.54 15.00
C TYR A 164 -8.61 22.03 14.27
N TYR A 165 -9.47 21.13 13.78
CA TYR A 165 -10.74 21.50 13.14
C TYR A 165 -11.71 22.13 14.13
N ALA A 166 -11.79 21.65 15.37
CA ALA A 166 -12.62 22.26 16.41
C ALA A 166 -12.17 23.70 16.76
N GLN A 167 -10.86 24.00 16.70
CA GLN A 167 -10.32 25.33 16.96
C GLN A 167 -10.48 26.30 15.78
N THR A 168 -10.50 25.78 14.54
CA THR A 168 -10.70 26.63 13.34
C THR A 168 -12.16 26.94 13.09
N THR A 169 -13.07 26.04 13.40
CA THR A 169 -14.53 26.25 13.22
C THR A 169 -15.09 27.32 14.16
N THR A 170 -14.48 27.52 15.34
CA THR A 170 -14.90 28.58 16.28
C THR A 170 -14.40 29.97 15.91
N ARG A 171 -13.46 30.09 14.96
CA ARG A 171 -12.87 31.37 14.57
C ARG A 171 -13.58 32.06 13.40
N ASP A 172 -14.37 31.33 12.63
CA ASP A 172 -15.06 31.84 11.41
C ASP A 172 -16.52 32.22 11.66
N GLN A 173 -17.02 32.19 12.91
CA GLN A 173 -18.39 32.63 13.21
C GLN A 173 -18.56 34.16 13.26
N ASP A 174 -17.46 34.94 13.19
CA ASP A 174 -17.51 36.39 13.20
C ASP A 174 -17.33 37.09 11.83
N SER A 175 -17.14 36.34 10.73
CA SER A 175 -17.12 36.87 9.36
C SER A 175 -18.37 36.47 8.60
N ASN A 176 -19.26 37.39 8.41
CA ASN A 176 -20.56 37.28 7.73
C ASN A 176 -20.40 37.26 6.20
N ASP A 177 -19.55 36.37 5.68
CA ASP A 177 -19.43 36.10 4.23
C ASP A 177 -19.72 34.62 4.00
N GLY A 178 -20.91 34.38 3.44
CA GLY A 178 -21.48 33.05 3.20
C GLY A 178 -20.72 32.22 2.16
N ALA A 179 -19.67 31.58 2.60
CA ALA A 179 -19.04 30.46 1.91
C ALA A 179 -19.13 29.24 2.84
N GLU A 180 -20.21 28.50 2.71
CA GLU A 180 -20.34 27.17 3.30
C GLU A 180 -19.31 26.25 2.64
N PHE A 181 -18.20 26.01 3.33
CA PHE A 181 -17.29 24.90 3.00
C PHE A 181 -17.81 23.63 3.67
N PHE A 182 -18.70 22.93 2.99
CA PHE A 182 -18.98 21.52 3.30
C PHE A 182 -17.77 20.69 2.87
N CYS A 183 -16.94 20.28 3.81
CA CYS A 183 -16.08 19.14 3.63
C CYS A 183 -16.91 17.88 3.97
N GLU A 184 -17.80 17.49 3.07
CA GLU A 184 -18.38 16.15 3.11
C GLU A 184 -17.26 15.15 2.81
N LEU A 185 -16.74 14.53 3.85
CA LEU A 185 -16.09 13.23 3.72
C LEU A 185 -17.22 12.21 3.44
N SER A 186 -17.79 12.27 2.25
CA SER A 186 -18.66 11.22 1.77
C SER A 186 -17.85 9.94 1.66
N PRO A 187 -18.29 8.84 2.26
CA PRO A 187 -17.73 7.54 1.91
C PRO A 187 -17.97 7.36 0.40
N ILE A 188 -16.92 7.17 -0.36
CA ILE A 188 -16.98 6.89 -1.79
C ILE A 188 -17.61 5.50 -1.92
N THR A 189 -18.94 5.45 -1.96
CA THR A 189 -19.71 4.27 -2.35
C THR A 189 -19.78 4.30 -3.87
N CYS A 190 -18.84 3.61 -4.54
CA CYS A 190 -19.02 3.31 -5.95
C CYS A 190 -20.15 2.30 -6.09
N HIS A 191 -21.35 2.77 -6.48
CA HIS A 191 -22.40 1.90 -6.97
C HIS A 191 -22.02 1.50 -8.40
N GLY A 192 -21.80 0.19 -8.60
CA GLY A 192 -21.66 -0.39 -9.92
C GLY A 192 -22.93 -0.09 -10.74
N MET A 193 -22.74 0.46 -11.94
CA MET A 193 -23.75 0.41 -12.99
C MET A 193 -23.50 -0.84 -13.84
N ALA A 194 -24.56 -1.66 -13.94
CA ALA A 194 -24.67 -2.80 -14.80
C ALA A 194 -24.51 -2.44 -16.30
#